data_add8a0b31ced18e81c190803ae8a9a52
#
_entry.id   add8a0b31ced18e81c190803ae8a9a52
#
_cell.length_a   1.000
_cell.length_b   1.000
_cell.length_c   1.000
_cell.angle_alpha   90.00
_cell.angle_beta   90.00
_cell.angle_gamma   90.00
#
_symmetry.space_group_name_H-M   'P 1'
#
loop_
_entity.id
_entity.type
_entity.pdbx_description
1 polymer ?
#
loop_
_entity_poly.entity_id
_entity_poly.type
_entity_poly.pdbx_seq_one_letter_code
_entity_poly.pdbx_strand_id
1 'polypeptide(L)'
;LISYKIPFKDSIFTNYLSSHEINYDHIPLQTIYSGSQAVIVYDHFKTHAKKIGYIEGAGDKVPEVLKQLGYEVVLLTEMNLPTFELSNLDCIVTGVRAYNTQKWLGDYNDKFLKYVEDGGNFLIQYNTSNGLVSEIFQPFKLKLSRDRVTEEESKVTILDSTVTILNYPNKIREIDFDNWVQEYGLYFPIPDDLNFLNLFSMNDTGESPNKNSTIYGQFGKGKYVYTGLSFFRELPAGVPGAIKLFINLMEDNEEIKKEQLINNNDLDEKTKNSKRKTKNEK
;
A
#
# COMPACT_ATOMS: atom_id res chain seq x y z
N LEU A 1 -24.75 -6.03 -16.32
CA LEU A 1 -24.23 -5.49 -17.59
C LEU A 1 -25.09 -6.00 -18.72
N ILE A 2 -25.69 -5.09 -19.48
CA ILE A 2 -26.48 -5.42 -20.68
C ILE A 2 -25.59 -5.13 -21.88
N SER A 3 -25.35 -6.12 -22.74
CA SER A 3 -24.61 -5.93 -23.99
C SER A 3 -25.57 -5.90 -25.16
N TYR A 4 -25.31 -5.05 -26.15
CA TYR A 4 -25.99 -5.04 -27.41
C TYR A 4 -24.98 -4.97 -28.58
N LYS A 5 -25.32 -5.59 -29.68
CA LYS A 5 -24.47 -5.68 -30.88
C LYS A 5 -25.02 -4.75 -31.95
N ILE A 6 -24.17 -3.88 -32.47
CA ILE A 6 -24.50 -3.03 -33.61
C ILE A 6 -23.74 -3.55 -34.84
N PRO A 7 -24.43 -4.06 -35.86
CA PRO A 7 -23.77 -4.38 -37.13
C PRO A 7 -23.45 -3.08 -37.88
N PHE A 8 -22.20 -2.91 -38.24
CA PHE A 8 -21.78 -1.78 -39.07
C PHE A 8 -20.79 -2.24 -40.12
N LYS A 9 -21.21 -2.24 -41.41
CA LYS A 9 -20.48 -2.80 -42.55
C LYS A 9 -20.09 -4.27 -42.24
N ASP A 10 -18.81 -4.61 -42.34
CA ASP A 10 -18.29 -5.97 -42.11
C ASP A 10 -17.81 -6.21 -40.67
N SER A 11 -18.15 -5.29 -39.74
CA SER A 11 -17.73 -5.35 -38.36
C SER A 11 -18.92 -5.38 -37.39
N ILE A 12 -18.77 -6.12 -36.29
CA ILE A 12 -19.74 -6.16 -35.21
C ILE A 12 -19.14 -5.42 -34.01
N PHE A 13 -19.76 -4.31 -33.62
CA PHE A 13 -19.39 -3.61 -32.41
C PHE A 13 -20.26 -4.08 -31.25
N THR A 14 -19.64 -4.43 -30.11
CA THR A 14 -20.34 -4.76 -28.89
C THR A 14 -20.26 -3.56 -27.94
N ASN A 15 -21.40 -2.99 -27.63
CA ASN A 15 -21.50 -1.94 -26.62
C ASN A 15 -22.07 -2.51 -25.32
N TYR A 16 -21.66 -1.94 -24.21
CA TYR A 16 -22.12 -2.31 -22.89
C TYR A 16 -22.88 -1.15 -22.27
N LEU A 17 -24.00 -1.47 -21.63
CA LEU A 17 -24.76 -0.52 -20.82
C LEU A 17 -24.65 -0.93 -19.37
N SER A 18 -24.42 0.03 -18.49
CA SER A 18 -24.68 -0.11 -17.07
C SER A 18 -26.09 0.36 -16.77
N SER A 19 -26.76 -0.34 -15.86
CA SER A 19 -28.06 0.05 -15.33
C SER A 19 -27.90 0.48 -13.87
N HIS A 20 -28.51 1.60 -13.51
CA HIS A 20 -28.62 2.07 -12.13
C HIS A 20 -30.10 2.11 -11.77
N GLU A 21 -30.45 1.44 -10.70
CA GLU A 21 -31.82 1.45 -10.18
C GLU A 21 -31.92 2.46 -9.04
N ILE A 22 -32.91 3.35 -9.16
CA ILE A 22 -33.31 4.27 -8.11
C ILE A 22 -34.60 3.71 -7.53
N ASN A 23 -34.50 3.13 -6.33
CA ASN A 23 -35.61 2.49 -5.65
C ASN A 23 -35.79 3.08 -4.26
N TYR A 24 -36.74 4.01 -4.14
CA TYR A 24 -37.14 4.62 -2.87
C TYR A 24 -38.65 4.48 -2.68
N ASP A 25 -39.10 4.31 -1.46
CA ASP A 25 -40.52 4.05 -1.12
C ASP A 25 -41.47 5.15 -1.60
N HIS A 26 -40.98 6.39 -1.78
CA HIS A 26 -41.79 7.56 -2.12
C HIS A 26 -41.79 7.92 -3.60
N ILE A 27 -41.08 7.17 -4.45
CA ILE A 27 -41.07 7.38 -5.90
C ILE A 27 -41.17 6.06 -6.65
N PRO A 28 -41.73 6.01 -7.85
CA PRO A 28 -41.68 4.81 -8.68
C PRO A 28 -40.24 4.37 -8.99
N LEU A 29 -40.03 3.06 -9.05
CA LEU A 29 -38.76 2.49 -9.48
C LEU A 29 -38.33 3.09 -10.84
N GLN A 30 -37.14 3.64 -10.88
CA GLN A 30 -36.53 4.16 -12.09
C GLN A 30 -35.29 3.38 -12.42
N THR A 31 -35.12 3.00 -13.68
CA THR A 31 -33.89 2.37 -14.16
C THR A 31 -33.24 3.29 -15.20
N ILE A 32 -32.05 3.77 -14.88
CA ILE A 32 -31.27 4.63 -15.77
C ILE A 32 -30.24 3.76 -16.47
N TYR A 33 -30.18 3.81 -17.79
CA TYR A 33 -29.17 3.16 -18.59
C TYR A 33 -28.14 4.18 -19.07
N SER A 34 -26.87 3.90 -18.86
CA SER A 34 -25.76 4.72 -19.37
C SER A 34 -24.78 3.86 -20.15
N GLY A 35 -24.14 4.44 -21.18
CA GLY A 35 -23.05 3.77 -21.87
C GLY A 35 -21.92 3.46 -20.87
N SER A 36 -21.47 2.22 -20.85
CA SER A 36 -20.32 1.81 -20.03
C SER A 36 -19.10 1.68 -20.92
N GLN A 37 -18.11 2.54 -20.71
CA GLN A 37 -16.77 2.38 -21.26
C GLN A 37 -15.82 2.13 -20.10
N ALA A 38 -15.07 1.04 -20.16
CA ALA A 38 -13.98 0.78 -19.24
C ALA A 38 -12.67 0.90 -20.03
N VAL A 39 -11.79 1.76 -19.59
CA VAL A 39 -10.39 1.74 -20.00
C VAL A 39 -9.65 0.87 -19.01
N ILE A 40 -9.16 -0.27 -19.45
CA ILE A 40 -8.32 -1.13 -18.63
C ILE A 40 -6.88 -0.68 -18.86
N VAL A 41 -6.30 0.00 -17.90
CA VAL A 41 -4.86 0.26 -17.86
C VAL A 41 -4.22 -0.97 -17.24
N TYR A 42 -3.42 -1.68 -18.04
CA TYR A 42 -2.66 -2.82 -17.54
C TYR A 42 -1.27 -2.36 -17.13
N ASP A 43 -0.94 -2.51 -15.85
CA ASP A 43 0.42 -2.28 -15.34
C ASP A 43 0.97 -3.58 -14.75
N HIS A 44 2.28 -3.76 -14.82
CA HIS A 44 2.96 -4.91 -14.25
C HIS A 44 3.47 -4.56 -12.85
N PHE A 45 2.82 -5.12 -11.85
CA PHE A 45 3.30 -5.04 -10.48
C PHE A 45 4.21 -6.23 -10.16
N LYS A 46 5.39 -5.94 -9.63
CA LYS A 46 6.26 -6.98 -9.09
C LYS A 46 5.91 -7.22 -7.63
N THR A 47 5.75 -8.49 -7.26
CA THR A 47 5.47 -8.92 -5.89
C THR A 47 6.32 -10.13 -5.54
N HIS A 48 6.77 -10.24 -4.30
CA HIS A 48 7.52 -11.38 -3.77
C HIS A 48 6.84 -12.00 -2.56
N ALA A 49 6.22 -11.20 -1.71
CA ALA A 49 5.36 -11.68 -0.65
C ALA A 49 4.19 -12.51 -1.22
N LYS A 50 3.73 -13.50 -0.46
CA LYS A 50 2.66 -14.41 -0.88
C LYS A 50 1.50 -14.42 0.09
N LYS A 51 1.79 -14.33 1.39
CA LYS A 51 0.82 -14.54 2.45
C LYS A 51 0.78 -13.36 3.40
N ILE A 52 -0.34 -12.66 3.40
CA ILE A 52 -0.56 -11.43 4.18
C ILE A 52 -1.56 -11.71 5.30
N GLY A 53 -1.15 -11.40 6.54
CA GLY A 53 -2.08 -11.30 7.66
C GLY A 53 -2.79 -9.96 7.63
N TYR A 54 -4.11 -9.94 7.65
CA TYR A 54 -4.88 -8.70 7.65
C TYR A 54 -5.74 -8.59 8.91
N ILE A 55 -5.63 -7.46 9.59
CA ILE A 55 -6.43 -7.13 10.77
C ILE A 55 -7.46 -6.08 10.36
N GLU A 56 -8.73 -6.44 10.34
CA GLU A 56 -9.79 -5.51 9.94
C GLU A 56 -9.90 -4.32 10.89
N GLY A 57 -10.19 -3.16 10.32
CA GLY A 57 -10.44 -1.92 11.06
C GLY A 57 -11.89 -1.47 10.94
N ALA A 58 -12.10 -0.22 10.55
CA ALA A 58 -13.44 0.37 10.38
C ALA A 58 -14.17 -0.12 9.09
N GLY A 59 -13.56 -1.00 8.34
CA GLY A 59 -14.04 -1.53 7.07
C GLY A 59 -13.42 -0.81 5.87
N ASP A 60 -12.76 -1.59 5.03
CA ASP A 60 -12.18 -1.17 3.76
C ASP A 60 -12.16 -2.33 2.76
N LYS A 61 -11.71 -2.07 1.54
CA LYS A 61 -11.64 -3.05 0.45
C LYS A 61 -10.21 -3.51 0.15
N VAL A 62 -9.26 -3.18 1.01
CA VAL A 62 -7.84 -3.56 0.82
C VAL A 62 -7.66 -5.08 0.76
N PRO A 63 -8.31 -5.91 1.63
CA PRO A 63 -8.18 -7.36 1.53
C PRO A 63 -8.60 -7.94 0.18
N GLU A 64 -9.67 -7.41 -0.42
CA GLU A 64 -10.17 -7.83 -1.73
C GLU A 64 -9.18 -7.47 -2.83
N VAL A 65 -8.60 -6.28 -2.77
CA VAL A 65 -7.58 -5.85 -3.76
C VAL A 65 -6.32 -6.70 -3.63
N LEU A 66 -5.86 -6.98 -2.42
CA LEU A 66 -4.71 -7.87 -2.21
C LEU A 66 -4.94 -9.26 -2.80
N LYS A 67 -6.15 -9.83 -2.63
CA LYS A 67 -6.51 -11.11 -3.27
C LYS A 67 -6.50 -11.02 -4.79
N GLN A 68 -6.98 -9.90 -5.36
CA GLN A 68 -6.94 -9.67 -6.81
C GLN A 68 -5.50 -9.55 -7.35
N LEU A 69 -4.58 -9.02 -6.55
CA LEU A 69 -3.15 -8.96 -6.85
C LEU A 69 -2.43 -10.32 -6.68
N GLY A 70 -3.13 -11.34 -6.23
CA GLY A 70 -2.61 -12.70 -6.10
C GLY A 70 -2.08 -13.09 -4.73
N TYR A 71 -2.26 -12.25 -3.69
CA TYR A 71 -1.86 -12.60 -2.33
C TYR A 71 -2.86 -13.56 -1.66
N GLU A 72 -2.35 -14.49 -0.87
CA GLU A 72 -3.14 -15.22 0.12
C GLU A 72 -3.38 -14.29 1.33
N VAL A 73 -4.63 -13.89 1.57
CA VAL A 73 -4.97 -13.01 2.68
C VAL A 73 -5.63 -13.80 3.80
N VAL A 74 -4.98 -13.81 4.96
CA VAL A 74 -5.46 -14.44 6.20
C VAL A 74 -6.00 -13.36 7.11
N LEU A 75 -7.27 -13.42 7.45
CA LEU A 75 -7.85 -12.53 8.45
C LEU A 75 -7.38 -12.92 9.85
N LEU A 76 -6.68 -12.00 10.51
CA LEU A 76 -6.27 -12.12 11.91
C LEU A 76 -7.34 -11.48 12.80
N THR A 77 -7.85 -12.28 13.72
CA THR A 77 -8.93 -11.91 14.63
C THR A 77 -8.53 -12.19 16.07
N GLU A 78 -9.22 -11.60 17.04
CA GLU A 78 -9.03 -11.93 18.46
C GLU A 78 -9.11 -13.43 18.75
N MET A 79 -9.95 -14.15 17.99
CA MET A 79 -10.15 -15.59 18.20
C MET A 79 -9.00 -16.46 17.70
N ASN A 80 -8.42 -16.12 16.55
CA ASN A 80 -7.38 -16.96 15.94
C ASN A 80 -5.95 -16.51 16.29
N LEU A 81 -5.76 -15.23 16.58
CA LEU A 81 -4.44 -14.65 16.85
C LEU A 81 -3.68 -15.33 18.01
N PRO A 82 -4.31 -15.77 19.11
CA PRO A 82 -3.61 -16.45 20.21
C PRO A 82 -2.79 -17.67 19.76
N THR A 83 -3.33 -18.46 18.84
CA THR A 83 -2.74 -19.73 18.37
C THR A 83 -2.10 -19.63 16.99
N PHE A 84 -2.28 -18.52 16.30
CA PHE A 84 -1.74 -18.35 14.96
C PHE A 84 -0.22 -18.09 14.98
N GLU A 85 0.53 -18.86 14.21
CA GLU A 85 1.98 -18.68 14.03
C GLU A 85 2.24 -17.56 13.03
N LEU A 86 2.59 -16.37 13.54
CA LEU A 86 2.81 -15.16 12.71
C LEU A 86 4.01 -15.31 11.77
N SER A 87 4.97 -16.14 12.09
CA SER A 87 6.13 -16.47 11.23
C SER A 87 5.76 -17.09 9.86
N ASN A 88 4.51 -17.56 9.72
CA ASN A 88 3.97 -18.03 8.45
C ASN A 88 3.48 -16.90 7.52
N LEU A 89 3.60 -15.66 7.94
CA LEU A 89 3.16 -14.48 7.19
C LEU A 89 4.38 -13.69 6.70
N ASP A 90 4.30 -13.21 5.47
CA ASP A 90 5.33 -12.33 4.89
C ASP A 90 5.15 -10.89 5.39
N CYS A 91 3.90 -10.48 5.64
CA CYS A 91 3.58 -9.17 6.19
C CYS A 91 2.29 -9.25 7.01
N ILE A 92 2.17 -8.40 8.03
CA ILE A 92 0.91 -8.11 8.71
C ILE A 92 0.49 -6.69 8.36
N VAL A 93 -0.75 -6.52 7.94
CA VAL A 93 -1.35 -5.22 7.60
C VAL A 93 -2.54 -4.98 8.50
N THR A 94 -2.60 -3.80 9.13
CA THR A 94 -3.84 -3.36 9.80
C THR A 94 -4.68 -2.55 8.83
N GLY A 95 -5.99 -2.82 8.81
CA GLY A 95 -6.97 -2.03 8.10
C GLY A 95 -7.10 -0.62 8.66
N VAL A 96 -7.76 0.25 7.89
CA VAL A 96 -7.99 1.63 8.28
C VAL A 96 -8.68 1.73 9.64
N ARG A 97 -8.12 2.52 10.56
CA ARG A 97 -8.64 2.74 11.91
C ARG A 97 -8.75 1.47 12.78
N ALA A 98 -7.91 0.46 12.53
CA ALA A 98 -7.93 -0.77 13.32
C ALA A 98 -7.76 -0.49 14.82
N TYR A 99 -6.85 0.41 15.20
CA TYR A 99 -6.62 0.78 16.61
C TYR A 99 -7.69 1.72 17.19
N ASN A 100 -8.62 2.20 16.37
CA ASN A 100 -9.82 2.90 16.84
C ASN A 100 -11.00 1.94 17.06
N THR A 101 -10.94 0.71 16.52
CA THR A 101 -12.08 -0.23 16.54
C THR A 101 -11.80 -1.53 17.28
N GLN A 102 -10.55 -2.01 17.25
CA GLN A 102 -10.15 -3.30 17.81
C GLN A 102 -9.47 -3.11 19.18
N LYS A 103 -10.21 -3.31 20.27
CA LYS A 103 -9.68 -3.14 21.64
C LYS A 103 -8.58 -4.14 21.96
N TRP A 104 -8.67 -5.34 21.43
CA TRP A 104 -7.78 -6.46 21.69
C TRP A 104 -6.36 -6.27 21.11
N LEU A 105 -6.16 -5.34 20.18
CA LEU A 105 -4.84 -5.15 19.54
C LEU A 105 -3.74 -4.83 20.55
N GLY A 106 -4.04 -4.04 21.56
CA GLY A 106 -3.10 -3.69 22.63
C GLY A 106 -2.61 -4.91 23.42
N ASP A 107 -3.49 -5.89 23.65
CA ASP A 107 -3.18 -7.10 24.41
C ASP A 107 -2.19 -8.02 23.69
N TYR A 108 -2.10 -7.92 22.37
CA TYR A 108 -1.18 -8.71 21.54
C TYR A 108 0.01 -7.91 21.02
N ASN A 109 0.25 -6.72 21.53
CA ASN A 109 1.33 -5.87 21.09
C ASN A 109 2.70 -6.58 21.15
N ASP A 110 3.00 -7.27 22.26
CA ASP A 110 4.25 -8.02 22.41
C ASP A 110 4.42 -9.13 21.36
N LYS A 111 3.32 -9.77 20.95
CA LYS A 111 3.34 -10.78 19.89
C LYS A 111 3.67 -10.17 18.53
N PHE A 112 3.12 -9.01 18.23
CA PHE A 112 3.47 -8.27 16.99
C PHE A 112 4.90 -7.77 17.02
N LEU A 113 5.36 -7.25 18.15
CA LEU A 113 6.74 -6.78 18.32
C LEU A 113 7.73 -7.94 18.11
N LYS A 114 7.46 -9.08 18.72
CA LYS A 114 8.29 -10.27 18.56
C LYS A 114 8.34 -10.71 17.09
N TYR A 115 7.21 -10.68 16.39
CA TYR A 115 7.14 -10.97 14.96
C TYR A 115 8.05 -10.03 14.15
N VAL A 116 8.01 -8.72 14.41
CA VAL A 116 8.88 -7.75 13.72
C VAL A 116 10.35 -7.95 14.10
N GLU A 117 10.65 -8.14 15.40
CA GLU A 117 12.02 -8.39 15.87
C GLU A 117 12.66 -9.60 15.17
N ASP A 118 11.87 -10.64 14.91
CA ASP A 118 12.32 -11.88 14.28
C ASP A 118 12.46 -11.76 12.74
N GLY A 119 11.99 -10.67 12.13
CA GLY A 119 12.16 -10.41 10.70
C GLY A 119 10.87 -10.13 9.93
N GLY A 120 9.72 -10.11 10.61
CA GLY A 120 8.43 -9.83 9.98
C GLY A 120 8.24 -8.36 9.61
N ASN A 121 7.35 -8.10 8.67
CA ASN A 121 6.95 -6.75 8.27
C ASN A 121 5.59 -6.41 8.86
N PHE A 122 5.46 -5.24 9.49
CA PHE A 122 4.21 -4.77 10.07
C PHE A 122 3.85 -3.40 9.52
N LEU A 123 2.81 -3.37 8.68
CA LEU A 123 2.28 -2.15 8.05
C LEU A 123 1.00 -1.71 8.74
N ILE A 124 1.03 -0.54 9.34
CA ILE A 124 -0.13 0.09 9.98
C ILE A 124 -0.66 1.19 9.06
N GLN A 125 -1.91 1.05 8.65
CA GLN A 125 -2.63 2.09 7.95
C GLN A 125 -3.19 3.12 8.93
N TYR A 126 -3.65 4.26 8.41
CA TYR A 126 -4.06 5.41 9.17
C TYR A 126 -5.09 5.09 10.27
N ASN A 127 -4.93 5.79 11.39
CA ASN A 127 -5.87 5.81 12.51
C ASN A 127 -6.17 7.26 12.88
N THR A 128 -7.33 7.52 13.46
CA THR A 128 -7.66 8.87 13.93
C THR A 128 -7.01 9.14 15.28
N SER A 129 -6.57 10.38 15.52
CA SER A 129 -5.97 10.78 16.80
C SER A 129 -6.95 10.75 17.97
N ASN A 130 -8.25 10.82 17.69
CA ASN A 130 -9.30 10.71 18.71
C ASN A 130 -9.93 9.31 18.69
N GLY A 131 -10.23 8.81 19.90
CA GLY A 131 -10.96 7.54 20.06
C GLY A 131 -10.10 6.31 19.76
N LEU A 132 -8.79 6.37 19.99
CA LEU A 132 -7.95 5.18 20.06
C LEU A 132 -8.44 4.31 21.22
N VAL A 133 -8.71 3.04 20.94
CA VAL A 133 -9.14 2.04 21.91
C VAL A 133 -8.03 1.06 22.28
N SER A 134 -6.90 1.13 21.57
CA SER A 134 -5.66 0.43 21.85
C SER A 134 -4.50 1.40 21.73
N GLU A 135 -3.50 1.27 22.57
CA GLU A 135 -2.24 2.00 22.37
C GLU A 135 -1.50 1.41 21.18
N ILE A 136 -1.04 2.30 20.35
CA ILE A 136 -0.31 1.99 19.14
C ILE A 136 1.16 2.31 19.41
N PHE A 137 2.07 1.60 18.75
CA PHE A 137 3.38 2.18 18.48
C PHE A 137 4.49 1.82 19.45
N GLN A 138 4.41 0.68 20.04
CA GLN A 138 5.64 0.08 20.54
C GLN A 138 6.34 -0.67 19.39
N PRO A 139 7.68 -0.73 19.30
CA PRO A 139 8.64 -0.18 20.29
C PRO A 139 8.84 1.33 20.21
N PHE A 140 8.27 1.99 19.19
CA PHE A 140 8.46 3.41 18.92
C PHE A 140 7.28 4.22 19.45
N LYS A 141 7.56 5.35 20.06
CA LYS A 141 6.50 6.26 20.50
C LYS A 141 6.01 7.10 19.33
N LEU A 142 4.79 6.88 18.91
CA LEU A 142 4.12 7.70 17.92
C LEU A 142 2.94 8.43 18.55
N LYS A 143 2.77 9.69 18.18
CA LYS A 143 1.52 10.43 18.35
C LYS A 143 0.88 10.63 17.00
N LEU A 144 -0.43 10.74 16.96
CA LEU A 144 -1.14 11.07 15.73
C LEU A 144 -1.51 12.54 15.74
N SER A 145 -1.14 13.25 14.69
CA SER A 145 -1.56 14.62 14.45
C SER A 145 -2.98 14.67 13.86
N ARG A 146 -3.43 15.86 13.50
CA ARG A 146 -4.58 16.09 12.62
C ARG A 146 -4.15 16.60 11.25
N ASP A 147 -2.86 16.51 10.97
CA ASP A 147 -2.32 16.92 9.69
C ASP A 147 -2.89 16.05 8.58
N ARG A 148 -3.08 16.66 7.44
CA ARG A 148 -3.68 16.06 6.26
C ARG A 148 -3.08 16.69 5.01
N VAL A 149 -3.28 16.03 3.87
CA VAL A 149 -3.12 16.60 2.54
C VAL A 149 -4.34 16.15 1.73
N THR A 150 -5.19 17.11 1.36
CA THR A 150 -6.52 16.86 0.80
C THR A 150 -6.67 17.31 -0.65
N GLU A 151 -5.75 18.12 -1.16
CA GLU A 151 -5.74 18.50 -2.57
C GLU A 151 -5.16 17.34 -3.40
N GLU A 152 -5.94 16.83 -4.36
CA GLU A 152 -5.58 15.68 -5.22
C GLU A 152 -4.36 15.96 -6.11
N GLU A 153 -4.08 17.25 -6.38
CA GLU A 153 -2.95 17.67 -7.22
C GLU A 153 -1.77 18.22 -6.40
N SER A 154 -1.78 18.04 -5.08
CA SER A 154 -0.69 18.47 -4.21
C SER A 154 0.63 17.83 -4.65
N LYS A 155 1.66 18.64 -4.73
CA LYS A 155 2.99 18.14 -5.10
C LYS A 155 3.56 17.23 -4.02
N VAL A 156 3.89 16.02 -4.40
CA VAL A 156 4.65 15.08 -3.57
C VAL A 156 6.12 15.13 -3.96
N THR A 157 7.00 15.21 -2.96
CA THR A 157 8.45 15.15 -3.13
C THR A 157 9.00 13.93 -2.39
N ILE A 158 9.75 13.11 -3.08
CA ILE A 158 10.51 11.99 -2.48
C ILE A 158 11.72 12.57 -1.74
N LEU A 159 11.84 12.29 -0.43
CA LEU A 159 12.88 12.86 0.41
C LEU A 159 14.25 12.22 0.17
N ASP A 160 14.27 10.91 -0.05
CA ASP A 160 15.47 10.17 -0.43
C ASP A 160 15.11 9.07 -1.43
N SER A 161 15.44 9.28 -2.69
CA SER A 161 15.15 8.32 -3.76
C SER A 161 16.04 7.07 -3.75
N THR A 162 17.04 7.01 -2.86
CA THR A 162 17.98 5.88 -2.77
C THR A 162 17.52 4.79 -1.82
N VAL A 163 16.52 5.08 -0.97
CA VAL A 163 16.02 4.11 -0.01
C VAL A 163 15.38 2.91 -0.71
N THR A 164 15.68 1.73 -0.22
CA THR A 164 15.31 0.47 -0.85
C THR A 164 13.79 0.31 -1.00
N ILE A 165 13.03 0.70 0.01
CA ILE A 165 11.57 0.61 0.01
C ILE A 165 10.89 1.39 -1.14
N LEU A 166 11.56 2.39 -1.73
CA LEU A 166 11.09 3.13 -2.90
C LEU A 166 11.62 2.59 -4.24
N ASN A 167 12.47 1.55 -4.19
CA ASN A 167 13.09 0.99 -5.39
C ASN A 167 12.78 -0.50 -5.60
N TYR A 168 12.19 -1.16 -4.62
CA TYR A 168 11.96 -2.61 -4.65
C TYR A 168 10.64 -2.97 -3.96
N PRO A 169 9.88 -3.91 -4.52
CA PRO A 169 10.08 -4.58 -5.81
C PRO A 169 9.75 -3.68 -7.01
N ASN A 170 9.07 -2.57 -6.77
CA ASN A 170 8.69 -1.60 -7.79
C ASN A 170 9.45 -0.29 -7.57
N LYS A 171 9.86 0.35 -8.66
CA LYS A 171 10.43 1.69 -8.54
C LYS A 171 9.33 2.73 -8.40
N ILE A 172 9.35 3.44 -7.29
CA ILE A 172 8.42 4.54 -6.99
C ILE A 172 9.03 5.87 -7.46
N ARG A 173 8.22 6.68 -8.10
CA ARG A 173 8.54 8.00 -8.62
C ARG A 173 7.46 8.99 -8.21
N GLU A 174 7.74 10.27 -8.31
CA GLU A 174 6.76 11.32 -8.01
C GLU A 174 5.49 11.21 -8.88
N ILE A 175 5.60 10.75 -10.14
CA ILE A 175 4.47 10.50 -11.03
C ILE A 175 3.53 9.37 -10.55
N ASP A 176 3.99 8.50 -9.67
CA ASP A 176 3.13 7.45 -9.08
C ASP A 176 2.10 8.02 -8.08
N PHE A 177 2.19 9.31 -7.78
CA PHE A 177 1.19 10.06 -7.01
C PHE A 177 0.15 10.77 -7.88
N ASP A 178 0.28 10.73 -9.20
CA ASP A 178 -0.71 11.29 -10.10
C ASP A 178 -2.01 10.48 -10.10
N ASN A 179 -3.13 11.17 -10.24
CA ASN A 179 -4.49 10.59 -10.27
C ASN A 179 -4.91 9.86 -8.98
N TRP A 180 -4.33 10.20 -7.86
CA TRP A 180 -4.89 9.81 -6.57
C TRP A 180 -6.25 10.46 -6.40
N VAL A 181 -7.18 9.78 -5.71
CA VAL A 181 -8.57 10.21 -5.59
C VAL A 181 -8.88 10.76 -4.21
N GLN A 182 -9.58 11.89 -4.15
CA GLN A 182 -10.08 12.60 -2.98
C GLN A 182 -8.99 13.27 -2.14
N GLU A 183 -8.04 12.51 -1.57
CA GLU A 183 -7.04 13.03 -0.64
C GLU A 183 -5.82 12.13 -0.59
N TYR A 184 -4.64 12.70 -0.38
CA TYR A 184 -3.45 11.89 -0.20
C TYR A 184 -3.42 11.18 1.15
N GLY A 185 -3.79 11.86 2.22
CA GLY A 185 -3.75 11.24 3.53
C GLY A 185 -4.18 12.11 4.69
N LEU A 186 -4.34 11.45 5.84
CA LEU A 186 -4.94 11.99 7.06
C LEU A 186 -4.21 11.49 8.30
N TYR A 187 -4.26 12.28 9.38
CA TYR A 187 -3.77 11.90 10.70
C TYR A 187 -2.33 11.38 10.68
N PHE A 188 -1.43 12.20 10.12
CA PHE A 188 -0.04 11.84 9.98
C PHE A 188 0.62 11.61 11.34
N PRO A 189 1.51 10.62 11.46
CA PRO A 189 2.19 10.34 12.70
C PRO A 189 3.23 11.42 13.03
N ILE A 190 3.44 11.63 14.31
CA ILE A 190 4.53 12.45 14.85
C ILE A 190 5.42 11.49 15.63
N PRO A 191 6.53 11.01 15.06
CA PRO A 191 7.43 10.12 15.75
C PRO A 191 8.21 10.88 16.85
N ASP A 192 8.28 10.30 18.03
CA ASP A 192 9.13 10.79 19.13
C ASP A 192 10.57 10.23 19.01
N ASP A 193 10.83 9.36 18.03
CA ASP A 193 12.08 8.63 17.89
C ASP A 193 12.80 9.01 16.59
N LEU A 194 14.12 9.13 16.65
CA LEU A 194 14.98 9.41 15.49
C LEU A 194 15.21 8.18 14.59
N ASN A 195 14.70 7.02 14.98
CA ASN A 195 14.90 5.76 14.25
C ASN A 195 13.93 5.58 13.07
N PHE A 196 13.06 6.55 12.80
CA PHE A 196 12.19 6.54 11.65
C PHE A 196 12.76 7.33 10.48
N LEU A 197 12.57 6.78 9.29
CA LEU A 197 12.80 7.50 8.05
C LEU A 197 11.47 7.97 7.46
N ASN A 198 11.42 9.23 7.07
CA ASN A 198 10.31 9.85 6.38
C ASN A 198 10.50 9.66 4.87
N LEU A 199 9.48 9.20 4.16
CA LEU A 199 9.61 8.90 2.73
C LEU A 199 9.27 10.08 1.83
N PHE A 200 8.28 10.87 2.22
CA PHE A 200 7.69 11.90 1.36
C PHE A 200 7.55 13.24 2.07
N SER A 201 7.51 14.31 1.29
CA SER A 201 7.10 15.64 1.71
C SER A 201 5.95 16.09 0.83
N MET A 202 4.85 16.56 1.42
CA MET A 202 3.65 17.01 0.72
C MET A 202 2.88 18.04 1.54
N ASN A 203 2.08 18.87 0.90
CA ASN A 203 1.23 19.88 1.56
C ASN A 203 0.11 20.35 0.64
N ASP A 204 -0.99 20.81 1.21
CA ASP A 204 -2.00 21.58 0.49
C ASP A 204 -1.47 22.97 0.15
N THR A 205 -2.05 23.62 -0.86
CA THR A 205 -1.60 24.94 -1.32
C THR A 205 -1.64 25.97 -0.19
N GLY A 206 -0.51 26.64 0.02
CA GLY A 206 -0.35 27.65 1.06
C GLY A 206 -0.04 27.10 2.46
N GLU A 207 0.03 25.79 2.64
CA GLU A 207 0.44 25.16 3.89
C GLU A 207 1.94 24.83 3.90
N SER A 208 2.49 24.61 5.08
CA SER A 208 3.89 24.17 5.21
C SER A 208 4.04 22.68 4.85
N PRO A 209 5.14 22.27 4.21
CA PRO A 209 5.37 20.88 3.88
C PRO A 209 5.38 19.96 5.09
N ASN A 210 4.55 18.93 5.06
CA ASN A 210 4.53 17.85 6.04
C ASN A 210 5.33 16.65 5.51
N LYS A 211 6.17 16.07 6.36
CA LYS A 211 7.07 14.95 5.99
C LYS A 211 6.65 13.62 6.59
N ASN A 212 5.59 13.59 7.36
CA ASN A 212 5.24 12.44 8.19
C ASN A 212 4.11 11.57 7.61
N SER A 213 3.74 11.75 6.34
CA SER A 213 2.65 10.96 5.72
C SER A 213 2.92 9.46 5.75
N THR A 214 4.18 9.06 5.59
CA THR A 214 4.63 7.67 5.69
C THR A 214 6.00 7.62 6.31
N ILE A 215 6.11 6.87 7.39
CA ILE A 215 7.35 6.65 8.13
C ILE A 215 7.61 5.16 8.23
N TYR A 216 8.87 4.78 8.20
CA TYR A 216 9.26 3.41 8.45
C TYR A 216 10.54 3.33 9.30
N GLY A 217 10.64 2.27 10.09
CA GLY A 217 11.78 1.99 10.92
C GLY A 217 12.10 0.50 10.95
N GLN A 218 13.36 0.19 11.19
CA GLN A 218 13.79 -1.17 11.43
C GLN A 218 13.75 -1.46 12.92
N PHE A 219 13.18 -2.62 13.29
CA PHE A 219 13.21 -3.13 14.65
C PHE A 219 13.64 -4.60 14.63
N GLY A 220 14.75 -4.91 15.28
CA GLY A 220 15.36 -6.22 15.15
C GLY A 220 15.76 -6.51 13.69
N LYS A 221 15.23 -7.60 13.13
CA LYS A 221 15.46 -7.99 11.74
C LYS A 221 14.35 -7.52 10.79
N GLY A 222 13.21 -7.10 11.32
CA GLY A 222 12.02 -6.76 10.57
C GLY A 222 11.81 -5.27 10.42
N LYS A 223 10.67 -4.94 9.85
CA LYS A 223 10.29 -3.60 9.45
C LYS A 223 8.94 -3.22 10.04
N TYR A 224 8.88 -2.01 10.54
CA TYR A 224 7.67 -1.37 11.04
C TYR A 224 7.36 -0.14 10.19
N VAL A 225 6.17 -0.07 9.63
CA VAL A 225 5.71 1.03 8.77
C VAL A 225 4.41 1.58 9.32
N TYR A 226 4.33 2.90 9.42
CA TYR A 226 3.06 3.59 9.59
C TYR A 226 2.82 4.50 8.40
N THR A 227 1.62 4.46 7.84
CA THR A 227 1.20 5.34 6.77
C THR A 227 -0.13 5.99 7.07
N GLY A 228 -0.18 7.32 6.94
CA GLY A 228 -1.41 8.10 6.93
C GLY A 228 -2.00 8.27 5.54
N LEU A 229 -1.38 7.69 4.49
CA LEU A 229 -1.88 7.76 3.12
C LEU A 229 -3.19 6.98 2.95
N SER A 230 -4.06 7.48 2.07
CA SER A 230 -5.43 7.00 1.89
C SER A 230 -5.53 5.74 1.03
N PHE A 231 -4.65 4.75 1.24
CA PHE A 231 -4.64 3.51 0.46
C PHE A 231 -5.99 2.78 0.43
N PHE A 232 -6.80 2.91 1.47
CA PHE A 232 -8.14 2.33 1.52
C PHE A 232 -9.10 2.92 0.47
N ARG A 233 -8.77 4.06 -0.15
CA ARG A 233 -9.46 4.66 -1.28
C ARG A 233 -8.75 4.34 -2.59
N GLU A 234 -7.45 4.53 -2.62
CA GLU A 234 -6.62 4.43 -3.81
C GLU A 234 -6.57 3.01 -4.39
N LEU A 235 -6.44 2.01 -3.51
CA LEU A 235 -6.35 0.61 -3.93
C LEU A 235 -7.66 0.13 -4.61
N PRO A 236 -8.86 0.32 -4.01
CA PRO A 236 -10.11 -0.03 -4.69
C PRO A 236 -10.40 0.80 -5.93
N ALA A 237 -9.90 2.04 -6.01
CA ALA A 237 -9.99 2.87 -7.21
C ALA A 237 -9.05 2.39 -8.33
N GLY A 238 -8.11 1.50 -8.02
CA GLY A 238 -7.17 0.94 -8.99
C GLY A 238 -6.06 1.90 -9.39
N VAL A 239 -5.67 2.83 -8.51
CA VAL A 239 -4.59 3.80 -8.76
C VAL A 239 -3.25 3.07 -8.84
N PRO A 240 -2.60 3.00 -10.00
CA PRO A 240 -1.43 2.13 -10.19
C PRO A 240 -0.25 2.48 -9.30
N GLY A 241 0.02 3.78 -9.13
CA GLY A 241 1.13 4.25 -8.28
C GLY A 241 0.91 3.92 -6.81
N ALA A 242 -0.33 4.04 -6.32
CA ALA A 242 -0.68 3.65 -4.96
C ALA A 242 -0.54 2.14 -4.74
N ILE A 243 -0.94 1.32 -5.72
CA ILE A 243 -0.76 -0.13 -5.67
C ILE A 243 0.73 -0.48 -5.60
N LYS A 244 1.59 0.10 -6.45
CA LYS A 244 3.04 -0.09 -6.42
C LYS A 244 3.63 0.25 -5.06
N LEU A 245 3.28 1.41 -4.53
CA LEU A 245 3.79 1.86 -3.24
C LEU A 245 3.33 0.94 -2.11
N PHE A 246 2.07 0.55 -2.08
CA PHE A 246 1.55 -0.34 -1.05
C PHE A 246 2.25 -1.70 -1.06
N ILE A 247 2.49 -2.28 -2.24
CA ILE A 247 3.28 -3.51 -2.40
C ILE A 247 4.68 -3.31 -1.78
N ASN A 248 5.37 -2.23 -2.12
CA ASN A 248 6.70 -1.97 -1.58
C ASN A 248 6.70 -1.82 -0.05
N LEU A 249 5.66 -1.19 0.51
CA LEU A 249 5.53 -1.06 1.97
C LEU A 249 5.36 -2.41 2.67
N MET A 250 4.81 -3.42 2.00
CA MET A 250 4.62 -4.76 2.52
C MET A 250 5.84 -5.69 2.34
N GLU A 251 6.72 -5.39 1.37
CA GLU A 251 7.79 -6.32 0.99
C GLU A 251 8.94 -6.42 2.02
N ASP A 252 9.58 -7.58 2.06
CA ASP A 252 10.68 -7.87 2.98
C ASP A 252 12.02 -7.29 2.49
N ASN A 253 12.78 -6.74 3.43
CA ASN A 253 14.10 -6.17 3.17
C ASN A 253 15.20 -7.23 2.93
N GLU A 254 15.06 -8.45 3.44
CA GLU A 254 16.07 -9.52 3.26
C GLU A 254 16.12 -10.03 1.82
N GLU A 255 14.99 -10.12 1.14
CA GLU A 255 14.96 -10.48 -0.29
C GLU A 255 15.58 -9.39 -1.16
N ILE A 256 15.37 -8.12 -0.79
CA ILE A 256 16.01 -6.97 -1.41
C ILE A 256 17.54 -7.09 -1.38
N LYS A 257 18.12 -7.46 -0.24
CA LYS A 257 19.57 -7.64 -0.11
C LYS A 257 20.08 -8.78 -0.98
N LYS A 258 19.35 -9.88 -1.06
CA LYS A 258 19.72 -11.04 -1.89
C LYS A 258 19.71 -10.71 -3.38
N GLU A 259 18.67 -10.04 -3.88
CA GLU A 259 18.61 -9.64 -5.30
C GLU A 259 19.64 -8.57 -5.67
N GLN A 260 19.92 -7.61 -4.80
CA GLN A 260 20.99 -6.64 -5.04
C GLN A 260 22.36 -7.30 -5.13
N LEU A 261 22.61 -8.32 -4.29
CA LEU A 261 23.84 -9.11 -4.35
C LEU A 261 23.93 -9.91 -5.66
N ILE A 262 22.84 -10.51 -6.12
CA ILE A 262 22.78 -11.26 -7.38
C ILE A 262 22.97 -10.31 -8.57
N ASN A 263 22.25 -9.19 -8.62
CA ASN A 263 22.36 -8.21 -9.70
C ASN A 263 23.74 -7.55 -9.77
N ASN A 264 24.37 -7.28 -8.64
CA ASN A 264 25.74 -6.74 -8.60
C ASN A 264 26.76 -7.77 -9.08
N ASN A 265 26.61 -9.04 -8.75
CA ASN A 265 27.46 -10.12 -9.23
C ASN A 265 27.33 -10.32 -10.75
N ASP A 266 26.11 -10.26 -11.30
CA ASP A 266 25.85 -10.34 -12.74
C ASP A 266 26.43 -9.15 -13.52
N LEU A 267 26.39 -7.95 -12.96
CA LEU A 267 27.00 -6.74 -13.52
C LEU A 267 28.53 -6.84 -13.52
N ASP A 268 29.12 -7.35 -12.44
CA ASP A 268 30.54 -7.56 -12.31
C ASP A 268 31.07 -8.63 -13.29
N GLU A 269 30.31 -9.72 -13.49
CA GLU A 269 30.66 -10.75 -14.48
C GLU A 269 30.56 -10.22 -15.91
N LYS A 270 29.51 -9.49 -16.25
CA LYS A 270 29.36 -8.84 -17.57
C LYS A 270 30.48 -7.85 -17.83
N THR A 271 30.88 -7.08 -16.82
CA THR A 271 31.97 -6.09 -16.92
C THR A 271 33.35 -6.79 -17.09
N LYS A 272 33.58 -7.89 -16.38
CA LYS A 272 34.80 -8.70 -16.52
C LYS A 272 34.88 -9.37 -17.90
N ASN A 273 33.76 -9.89 -18.42
CA ASN A 273 33.70 -10.52 -19.73
C ASN A 273 33.86 -9.52 -20.89
N SER A 274 33.34 -8.33 -20.74
CA SER A 274 33.56 -7.23 -21.70
C SER A 274 35.04 -6.80 -21.74
N LYS A 275 35.71 -6.66 -20.58
CA LYS A 275 37.14 -6.33 -20.50
C LYS A 275 38.05 -7.44 -21.02
N ARG A 276 37.62 -8.72 -20.95
CA ARG A 276 38.37 -9.84 -21.55
C ARG A 276 38.26 -9.88 -23.07
N LYS A 277 37.10 -9.54 -23.65
CA LYS A 277 36.95 -9.46 -25.11
C LYS A 277 37.78 -8.36 -25.73
N THR A 278 37.83 -7.20 -25.13
CA THR A 278 38.67 -6.07 -25.61
C THR A 278 40.16 -6.28 -25.45
N LYS A 279 40.59 -7.27 -24.62
CA LYS A 279 42.02 -7.60 -24.46
C LYS A 279 42.50 -8.66 -25.46
N ASN A 280 41.60 -9.43 -26.07
CA ASN A 280 41.91 -10.45 -27.06
C ASN A 280 41.81 -9.94 -28.50
N GLU A 281 41.38 -8.71 -28.71
CA GLU A 281 41.28 -8.02 -30.02
C GLU A 281 42.42 -7.00 -30.25
N LYS A 282 43.44 -7.00 -29.36
CA LYS A 282 44.69 -6.26 -29.53
C LYS A 282 45.88 -7.22 -29.62
#